data_4cae2d43a66ad0b65fcee9bb55ce1afb
#
_entry.id   4cae2d43a66ad0b65fcee9bb55ce1afb
#
_cell.length_a   1.000
_cell.length_b   1.000
_cell.length_c   1.000
_cell.angle_alpha   90.00
_cell.angle_beta   90.00
_cell.angle_gamma   90.00
#
_symmetry.space_group_name_H-M   'P 1'
#
loop_
_entity.id
_entity.type
_entity.pdbx_description
1 polymer ?
#
loop_
_entity_poly.entity_id
_entity_poly.type
_entity_poly.pdbx_seq_one_letter_code
_entity_poly.pdbx_strand_id
1 'polypeptide(L)'
;MMKQLLTIIILFFYLLSYSQEEIITLYNSKRKVTKDPLKAKFYQRLTKEKDSLWFIRMYRRNNQLASYWYSKTKDSKKRLGKKVSFGLNDSISGVTLYNNKGEKHGKFSTWFDNRNKSYEGRFINGKKEGLWRNYFYSGEIASRGFFKNDSLIIEKFYDKNGNERVLKGDCCRKRPEFTGGIKKYKKIVYQFVNKMKWKIKGTITVYYTISVSGDLTNIRIYDTLPGDLNQEIITFFKQIKGWKPAFNNGREIPIQHSFKLIFK
;
A
#
# COMPACT_ATOMS: atom_id res chain seq x y z
N MET A 1 -16.13 14.40 53.92
CA MET A 1 -16.79 13.80 52.76
C MET A 1 -17.00 14.79 51.59
N MET A 2 -17.62 15.93 51.81
CA MET A 2 -17.93 16.92 50.75
C MET A 2 -16.69 17.46 49.97
N LYS A 3 -15.54 17.72 50.63
CA LYS A 3 -14.29 18.15 49.97
C LYS A 3 -13.66 17.08 49.08
N GLN A 4 -13.72 15.83 49.48
CA GLN A 4 -13.20 14.70 48.67
C GLN A 4 -14.10 14.45 47.43
N LEU A 5 -15.41 14.60 47.55
CA LEU A 5 -16.33 14.50 46.42
C LEU A 5 -16.09 15.61 45.37
N LEU A 6 -15.83 16.85 45.83
CA LEU A 6 -15.52 17.98 44.97
C LEU A 6 -14.21 17.77 44.20
N THR A 7 -13.17 17.19 44.82
CA THR A 7 -11.87 16.89 44.21
C THR A 7 -12.03 15.78 43.14
N ILE A 8 -12.84 14.76 43.38
CA ILE A 8 -13.11 13.70 42.42
C ILE A 8 -13.87 14.24 41.20
N ILE A 9 -14.86 15.13 41.42
CA ILE A 9 -15.61 15.74 40.32
C ILE A 9 -14.71 16.65 39.47
N ILE A 10 -13.82 17.42 40.08
CA ILE A 10 -12.85 18.27 39.36
C ILE A 10 -11.86 17.39 38.58
N LEU A 11 -11.35 16.30 39.13
CA LEU A 11 -10.51 15.35 38.41
C LEU A 11 -11.25 14.69 37.23
N PHE A 12 -12.54 14.36 37.40
CA PHE A 12 -13.37 13.78 36.33
C PHE A 12 -13.62 14.79 35.20
N PHE A 13 -13.84 16.08 35.52
CA PHE A 13 -13.92 17.13 34.50
C PHE A 13 -12.59 17.39 33.79
N TYR A 14 -11.45 17.30 34.49
CA TYR A 14 -10.11 17.37 33.85
C TYR A 14 -9.84 16.22 32.90
N LEU A 15 -10.33 15.01 33.20
CA LEU A 15 -10.21 13.85 32.31
C LEU A 15 -11.13 13.95 31.08
N LEU A 16 -12.26 14.66 31.19
CA LEU A 16 -13.18 14.88 30.06
C LEU A 16 -12.73 16.00 29.09
N SER A 17 -11.80 16.88 29.52
CA SER A 17 -11.35 18.01 28.70
C SER A 17 -10.19 17.68 27.73
N TYR A 18 -9.67 16.45 27.71
CA TYR A 18 -8.69 15.97 26.72
C TYR A 18 -9.34 15.19 25.57
N SER A 19 -10.46 15.69 25.04
CA SER A 19 -10.91 15.21 23.72
C SER A 19 -9.99 15.81 22.66
N GLN A 20 -9.00 15.03 22.25
CA GLN A 20 -8.14 15.38 21.11
C GLN A 20 -9.01 15.59 19.87
N GLU A 21 -8.91 16.77 19.22
CA GLU A 21 -9.63 17.03 17.97
C GLU A 21 -9.28 15.94 16.94
N GLU A 22 -10.21 15.04 16.67
CA GLU A 22 -10.06 14.01 15.64
C GLU A 22 -10.95 14.33 14.44
N ILE A 23 -10.35 14.36 13.24
CA ILE A 23 -11.06 14.61 12.01
C ILE A 23 -10.95 13.37 11.14
N ILE A 24 -12.11 12.86 10.71
CA ILE A 24 -12.18 11.71 9.80
C ILE A 24 -12.57 12.18 8.41
N THR A 25 -11.79 11.79 7.40
CA THR A 25 -12.06 12.09 5.99
C THR A 25 -12.07 10.80 5.19
N LEU A 26 -13.12 10.59 4.42
CA LEU A 26 -13.29 9.40 3.56
C LEU A 26 -12.74 9.65 2.16
N TYR A 27 -12.10 8.62 1.59
CA TYR A 27 -11.52 8.66 0.24
C TYR A 27 -11.98 7.47 -0.60
N ASN A 28 -12.35 7.71 -1.85
CA ASN A 28 -12.69 6.67 -2.81
C ASN A 28 -11.44 5.95 -3.37
N SER A 29 -11.62 5.01 -4.30
CA SER A 29 -10.53 4.26 -4.93
C SER A 29 -9.54 5.14 -5.72
N LYS A 30 -9.96 6.32 -6.19
CA LYS A 30 -9.13 7.30 -6.90
C LYS A 30 -8.44 8.29 -5.94
N ARG A 31 -8.51 8.04 -4.62
CA ARG A 31 -7.97 8.94 -3.58
C ARG A 31 -8.59 10.34 -3.57
N LYS A 32 -9.79 10.49 -4.09
CA LYS A 32 -10.59 11.71 -3.98
C LYS A 32 -11.50 11.61 -2.77
N VAL A 33 -11.72 12.74 -2.09
CA VAL A 33 -12.64 12.82 -0.96
C VAL A 33 -14.04 12.41 -1.40
N THR A 34 -14.73 11.66 -0.56
CA THR A 34 -16.12 11.24 -0.78
C THR A 34 -16.91 11.40 0.52
N LYS A 35 -18.17 11.83 0.41
CA LYS A 35 -19.11 11.84 1.53
C LYS A 35 -19.88 10.51 1.66
N ASP A 36 -19.80 9.67 0.65
CA ASP A 36 -20.51 8.39 0.59
C ASP A 36 -19.65 7.26 1.20
N PRO A 37 -20.01 6.70 2.37
CA PRO A 37 -19.26 5.64 3.02
C PRO A 37 -19.16 4.36 2.18
N LEU A 38 -20.15 4.07 1.31
CA LEU A 38 -20.15 2.89 0.46
C LEU A 38 -19.09 2.98 -0.64
N LYS A 39 -18.78 4.19 -1.11
CA LYS A 39 -17.72 4.46 -2.09
C LYS A 39 -16.34 4.59 -1.45
N ALA A 40 -16.26 4.73 -0.12
CA ALA A 40 -15.00 4.86 0.59
C ALA A 40 -14.19 3.56 0.50
N LYS A 41 -12.91 3.69 0.13
CA LYS A 41 -11.92 2.60 0.11
C LYS A 41 -10.81 2.86 1.14
N PHE A 42 -10.69 4.10 1.57
CA PHE A 42 -9.76 4.54 2.60
C PHE A 42 -10.44 5.59 3.47
N TYR A 43 -9.97 5.69 4.70
CA TYR A 43 -10.29 6.83 5.55
C TYR A 43 -9.02 7.35 6.21
N GLN A 44 -8.99 8.63 6.46
CA GLN A 44 -7.91 9.34 7.11
C GLN A 44 -8.38 9.82 8.46
N ARG A 45 -7.58 9.58 9.49
CA ARG A 45 -7.75 10.18 10.81
C ARG A 45 -6.65 11.21 11.03
N LEU A 46 -7.03 12.41 11.39
CA LEU A 46 -6.15 13.50 11.79
C LEU A 46 -6.37 13.77 13.27
N THR A 47 -5.30 13.71 14.04
CA THR A 47 -5.30 14.14 15.44
C THR A 47 -4.34 15.32 15.61
N LYS A 48 -4.78 16.33 16.33
CA LYS A 48 -3.94 17.48 16.66
C LYS A 48 -3.04 17.11 17.84
N GLU A 49 -1.71 17.12 17.63
CA GLU A 49 -0.74 16.74 18.67
C GLU A 49 -0.28 17.97 19.48
N LYS A 50 0.02 19.07 18.78
CA LYS A 50 0.46 20.36 19.32
C LYS A 50 -0.05 21.47 18.40
N ASP A 51 0.13 22.74 18.75
CA ASP A 51 -0.46 23.90 18.09
C ASP A 51 -0.43 23.92 16.57
N SER A 52 0.62 23.41 15.95
CA SER A 52 0.76 23.36 14.49
C SER A 52 1.18 21.98 13.98
N LEU A 53 1.00 20.92 14.78
CA LEU A 53 1.41 19.57 14.41
C LEU A 53 0.21 18.63 14.40
N TRP A 54 -0.03 18.02 13.24
CA TRP A 54 -1.08 17.06 12.99
C TRP A 54 -0.48 15.69 12.76
N PHE A 55 -0.94 14.66 13.49
CA PHE A 55 -0.63 13.27 13.22
C PHE A 55 -1.70 12.70 12.30
N ILE A 56 -1.28 12.20 11.15
CA ILE A 56 -2.14 11.69 10.10
C ILE A 56 -1.95 10.20 9.97
N ARG A 57 -3.05 9.47 10.06
CA ARG A 57 -3.13 8.02 9.86
C ARG A 57 -4.10 7.72 8.74
N MET A 58 -3.66 7.05 7.72
CA MET A 58 -4.47 6.59 6.60
C MET A 58 -4.76 5.10 6.76
N TYR A 59 -6.02 4.75 6.77
CA TYR A 59 -6.49 3.37 6.90
C TYR A 59 -7.15 2.90 5.61
N ARG A 60 -7.09 1.61 5.35
CA ARG A 60 -7.94 0.93 4.39
C ARG A 60 -9.33 0.73 4.98
N ARG A 61 -10.34 0.44 4.14
CA ARG A 61 -11.73 0.23 4.58
C ARG A 61 -11.89 -0.81 5.69
N ASN A 62 -11.00 -1.79 5.74
CA ASN A 62 -10.97 -2.86 6.76
C ASN A 62 -10.24 -2.47 8.04
N ASN A 63 -10.09 -1.21 8.34
CA ASN A 63 -9.35 -0.66 9.48
C ASN A 63 -7.83 -0.94 9.49
N GLN A 64 -7.28 -1.55 8.44
CA GLN A 64 -5.85 -1.79 8.33
C GLN A 64 -5.10 -0.49 8.07
N LEU A 65 -4.08 -0.18 8.88
CA LEU A 65 -3.24 1.00 8.70
C LEU A 65 -2.46 0.90 7.38
N ALA A 66 -2.66 1.88 6.50
CA ALA A 66 -1.98 1.95 5.20
C ALA A 66 -0.74 2.85 5.25
N SER A 67 -0.78 3.92 6.03
CA SER A 67 0.38 4.80 6.24
C SER A 67 0.12 5.80 7.37
N TYR A 68 1.20 6.34 7.93
CA TYR A 68 1.12 7.49 8.83
C TYR A 68 2.25 8.50 8.55
N TRP A 69 2.02 9.75 8.94
CA TRP A 69 2.98 10.85 8.87
C TRP A 69 2.56 12.01 9.74
N TYR A 70 3.45 12.95 9.96
CA TYR A 70 3.14 14.24 10.57
C TYR A 70 2.99 15.34 9.51
N SER A 71 2.16 16.35 9.80
CA SER A 71 1.96 17.52 8.94
C SER A 71 1.87 18.80 9.75
N LYS A 72 2.39 19.90 9.19
CA LYS A 72 2.21 21.24 9.74
C LYS A 72 0.85 21.87 9.42
N THR A 73 0.06 21.23 8.56
CA THR A 73 -1.21 21.76 8.09
C THR A 73 -2.31 20.72 8.19
N LYS A 74 -3.52 21.18 8.53
CA LYS A 74 -4.73 20.36 8.64
C LYS A 74 -5.10 19.66 7.32
N ASP A 75 -4.75 20.23 6.18
CA ASP A 75 -4.95 19.62 4.85
C ASP A 75 -3.99 18.48 4.54
N SER A 76 -3.11 18.13 5.48
CA SER A 76 -2.13 17.03 5.39
C SER A 76 -1.10 17.13 4.26
N LYS A 77 -0.97 18.29 3.60
CA LYS A 77 -0.08 18.48 2.44
C LYS A 77 1.36 18.75 2.84
N LYS A 78 1.60 19.56 3.88
CA LYS A 78 2.96 19.89 4.37
C LYS A 78 3.47 18.82 5.32
N ARG A 79 3.90 17.68 4.77
CA ARG A 79 4.47 16.58 5.53
C ARG A 79 5.75 16.99 6.26
N LEU A 80 5.95 16.43 7.45
CA LEU A 80 7.13 16.70 8.27
C LEU A 80 7.74 15.39 8.76
N GLY A 81 9.06 15.30 8.73
CA GLY A 81 9.79 14.16 9.27
C GLY A 81 9.49 12.87 8.51
N LYS A 82 9.17 11.81 9.24
CA LYS A 82 9.05 10.45 8.69
C LYS A 82 7.62 10.12 8.27
N LYS A 83 7.43 9.68 7.02
CA LYS A 83 6.22 8.97 6.58
C LYS A 83 6.54 7.49 6.47
N VAL A 84 5.69 6.64 7.08
CA VAL A 84 5.75 5.19 6.96
C VAL A 84 4.54 4.70 6.19
N SER A 85 4.74 3.75 5.29
CA SER A 85 3.69 3.07 4.53
C SER A 85 3.74 1.57 4.81
N PHE A 86 2.58 0.91 4.79
CA PHE A 86 2.43 -0.51 5.08
C PHE A 86 1.84 -1.27 3.88
N GLY A 87 2.31 -2.49 3.70
CA GLY A 87 1.75 -3.46 2.75
C GLY A 87 0.42 -4.05 3.20
N LEU A 88 -0.14 -4.97 2.42
CA LEU A 88 -1.35 -5.70 2.81
C LEU A 88 -1.10 -6.71 3.93
N ASN A 89 0.14 -7.14 4.12
CA ASN A 89 0.60 -8.04 5.18
C ASN A 89 1.07 -7.32 6.45
N ASP A 90 0.72 -6.03 6.61
CA ASP A 90 1.11 -5.15 7.71
C ASP A 90 2.61 -4.89 7.86
N SER A 91 3.44 -5.42 6.95
CA SER A 91 4.87 -5.08 6.92
C SER A 91 5.10 -3.67 6.38
N ILE A 92 6.21 -3.04 6.79
CA ILE A 92 6.62 -1.75 6.24
C ILE A 92 6.91 -1.93 4.75
N SER A 93 6.22 -1.17 3.90
CA SER A 93 6.41 -1.15 2.45
C SER A 93 7.17 0.09 1.96
N GLY A 94 7.29 1.12 2.78
CA GLY A 94 8.03 2.32 2.41
C GLY A 94 8.27 3.27 3.56
N VAL A 95 9.44 3.93 3.53
CA VAL A 95 9.80 5.04 4.41
C VAL A 95 10.30 6.19 3.57
N THR A 96 9.74 7.38 3.83
CA THR A 96 10.13 8.64 3.17
C THR A 96 10.34 9.69 4.25
N LEU A 97 11.43 10.43 4.16
CA LEU A 97 11.70 11.57 5.03
C LEU A 97 11.33 12.89 4.33
N TYR A 98 10.90 13.86 5.12
CA TYR A 98 10.50 15.19 4.66
C TYR A 98 11.17 16.27 5.50
N ASN A 99 11.60 17.36 4.85
CA ASN A 99 12.14 18.54 5.53
C ASN A 99 11.02 19.48 6.05
N ASN A 100 11.41 20.58 6.67
CA ASN A 100 10.49 21.58 7.23
C ASN A 100 9.63 22.31 6.19
N LYS A 101 10.01 22.25 4.89
CA LYS A 101 9.22 22.81 3.78
C LYS A 101 8.18 21.83 3.24
N GLY A 102 8.21 20.55 3.69
CA GLY A 102 7.33 19.50 3.22
C GLY A 102 7.85 18.76 1.97
N GLU A 103 9.12 18.97 1.62
CA GLU A 103 9.78 18.32 0.50
C GLU A 103 10.44 17.03 0.94
N LYS A 104 10.50 16.02 0.07
CA LYS A 104 11.26 14.80 0.35
C LYS A 104 12.72 15.17 0.59
N HIS A 105 13.30 14.71 1.71
CA HIS A 105 14.68 15.02 2.06
C HIS A 105 15.27 13.91 2.94
N GLY A 106 16.47 13.43 2.60
CA GLY A 106 17.13 12.33 3.31
C GLY A 106 16.86 10.96 2.69
N LYS A 107 17.08 9.90 3.46
CA LYS A 107 16.94 8.51 2.99
C LYS A 107 15.50 8.19 2.56
N PHE A 108 15.40 7.45 1.48
CA PHE A 108 14.18 6.86 0.97
C PHE A 108 14.39 5.36 0.80
N SER A 109 13.44 4.56 1.26
CA SER A 109 13.50 3.10 1.08
C SER A 109 12.10 2.54 0.91
N THR A 110 11.99 1.53 0.03
CA THR A 110 10.80 0.69 -0.08
C THR A 110 11.17 -0.78 0.04
N TRP A 111 10.19 -1.59 0.43
CA TRP A 111 10.34 -3.03 0.63
C TRP A 111 9.26 -3.79 -0.13
N PHE A 112 9.59 -5.00 -0.51
CA PHE A 112 8.65 -6.01 -0.96
C PHE A 112 7.86 -6.59 0.24
N ASP A 113 6.86 -7.39 -0.05
CA ASP A 113 6.03 -8.07 0.96
C ASP A 113 6.78 -9.19 1.71
N ASN A 114 7.89 -9.70 1.17
CA ASN A 114 8.83 -10.59 1.84
C ASN A 114 9.86 -9.86 2.74
N ARG A 115 9.73 -8.54 2.91
CA ARG A 115 10.60 -7.64 3.69
C ARG A 115 11.98 -7.36 3.08
N ASN A 116 12.33 -7.93 1.94
CA ASN A 116 13.52 -7.53 1.21
C ASN A 116 13.35 -6.11 0.64
N LYS A 117 14.44 -5.35 0.60
CA LYS A 117 14.41 -4.02 -0.04
C LYS A 117 14.00 -4.15 -1.50
N SER A 118 13.20 -3.19 -1.99
CA SER A 118 12.85 -3.12 -3.40
C SER A 118 13.50 -1.93 -4.10
N TYR A 119 13.66 -0.82 -3.37
CA TYR A 119 14.25 0.41 -3.90
C TYR A 119 14.77 1.29 -2.78
N GLU A 120 15.93 1.91 -2.96
CA GLU A 120 16.47 2.87 -2.00
C GLU A 120 17.30 3.96 -2.69
N GLY A 121 17.44 5.08 -1.99
CA GLY A 121 18.25 6.21 -2.39
C GLY A 121 18.10 7.39 -1.45
N ARG A 122 18.42 8.57 -1.93
CA ARG A 122 18.33 9.81 -1.16
C ARG A 122 17.66 10.91 -1.98
N PHE A 123 16.82 11.68 -1.30
CA PHE A 123 16.30 12.94 -1.81
C PHE A 123 17.00 14.13 -1.14
N ILE A 124 17.21 15.19 -1.90
CA ILE A 124 17.62 16.51 -1.42
C ILE A 124 16.61 17.52 -1.97
N ASN A 125 15.85 18.18 -1.08
CA ASN A 125 14.85 19.20 -1.44
C ASN A 125 13.90 18.75 -2.57
N GLY A 126 13.34 17.57 -2.41
CA GLY A 126 12.36 16.98 -3.33
C GLY A 126 12.95 16.21 -4.50
N LYS A 127 14.23 16.39 -4.83
CA LYS A 127 14.91 15.80 -5.98
C LYS A 127 15.75 14.60 -5.61
N LYS A 128 15.83 13.61 -6.50
CA LYS A 128 16.75 12.46 -6.35
C LYS A 128 18.17 12.93 -6.48
N GLU A 129 19.04 12.42 -5.57
CA GLU A 129 20.45 12.78 -5.54
C GLU A 129 21.30 11.57 -5.19
N GLY A 130 22.47 11.44 -5.84
CA GLY A 130 23.45 10.39 -5.59
C GLY A 130 22.99 9.00 -6.05
N LEU A 131 23.47 7.99 -5.36
CA LEU A 131 23.28 6.59 -5.74
C LEU A 131 21.91 6.05 -5.34
N TRP A 132 21.21 5.49 -6.33
CA TRP A 132 19.93 4.80 -6.18
C TRP A 132 20.09 3.34 -6.54
N ARG A 133 19.42 2.43 -5.82
CA ARG A 133 19.48 0.98 -6.03
C ARG A 133 18.09 0.40 -6.18
N ASN A 134 17.91 -0.44 -7.18
CA ASN A 134 16.80 -1.38 -7.29
C ASN A 134 17.27 -2.77 -6.88
N TYR A 135 16.37 -3.55 -6.29
CA TYR A 135 16.67 -4.90 -5.80
C TYR A 135 15.74 -5.91 -6.45
N PHE A 136 16.23 -7.11 -6.72
CA PHE A 136 15.39 -8.26 -7.02
C PHE A 136 14.51 -8.60 -5.81
N TYR A 137 13.46 -9.38 -6.04
CA TYR A 137 12.60 -9.87 -4.97
C TYR A 137 13.35 -10.74 -3.96
N SER A 138 14.36 -11.46 -4.42
CA SER A 138 15.29 -12.28 -3.62
C SER A 138 16.27 -11.46 -2.76
N GLY A 139 16.51 -10.17 -3.08
CA GLY A 139 17.28 -9.24 -2.26
C GLY A 139 18.56 -8.73 -2.91
N GLU A 140 19.04 -9.34 -4.00
CA GLU A 140 20.25 -8.92 -4.71
C GLU A 140 20.01 -7.60 -5.45
N ILE A 141 21.07 -6.87 -5.75
CA ILE A 141 21.01 -5.63 -6.50
C ILE A 141 20.67 -5.91 -7.97
N ALA A 142 19.58 -5.33 -8.45
CA ALA A 142 19.15 -5.43 -9.86
C ALA A 142 19.63 -4.25 -10.72
N SER A 143 19.74 -3.05 -10.14
CA SER A 143 20.37 -1.90 -10.81
C SER A 143 20.95 -0.90 -9.81
N ARG A 144 21.92 -0.10 -10.30
CA ARG A 144 22.47 1.07 -9.61
C ARG A 144 22.40 2.26 -10.57
N GLY A 145 21.67 3.30 -10.20
CA GLY A 145 21.58 4.55 -10.95
C GLY A 145 22.15 5.70 -10.15
N PHE A 146 22.91 6.56 -10.77
CA PHE A 146 23.39 7.81 -10.19
C PHE A 146 22.56 8.98 -10.69
N PHE A 147 21.98 9.73 -9.77
CA PHE A 147 21.12 10.87 -10.06
C PHE A 147 21.74 12.17 -9.55
N LYS A 148 21.52 13.24 -10.33
CA LYS A 148 21.82 14.61 -9.93
C LYS A 148 20.60 15.48 -10.26
N ASN A 149 19.97 16.08 -9.25
CA ASN A 149 18.77 16.92 -9.42
C ASN A 149 17.64 16.23 -10.21
N ASP A 150 17.29 14.97 -9.91
CA ASP A 150 16.36 14.08 -10.63
C ASP A 150 16.82 13.56 -11.99
N SER A 151 17.88 14.14 -12.58
CA SER A 151 18.44 13.66 -13.84
C SER A 151 19.25 12.40 -13.62
N LEU A 152 18.94 11.34 -14.36
CA LEU A 152 19.71 10.11 -14.37
C LEU A 152 21.00 10.34 -15.18
N ILE A 153 22.16 10.19 -14.54
CA ILE A 153 23.48 10.38 -15.17
C ILE A 153 23.96 9.06 -15.79
N ILE A 154 23.85 7.98 -15.01
CA ILE A 154 24.25 6.64 -15.44
C ILE A 154 23.42 5.60 -14.70
N GLU A 155 23.08 4.50 -15.36
CA GLU A 155 22.48 3.32 -14.70
C GLU A 155 23.14 2.05 -15.22
N LYS A 156 23.46 1.16 -14.29
CA LYS A 156 23.98 -0.17 -14.56
C LYS A 156 23.00 -1.21 -14.04
N PHE A 157 22.81 -2.27 -14.81
CA PHE A 157 21.90 -3.37 -14.49
C PHE A 157 22.72 -4.62 -14.22
N TYR A 158 22.20 -5.48 -13.33
CA TYR A 158 22.85 -6.72 -12.90
C TYR A 158 21.89 -7.89 -13.02
N ASP A 159 22.44 -9.09 -13.21
CA ASP A 159 21.72 -10.35 -13.02
C ASP A 159 21.69 -10.72 -11.52
N LYS A 160 21.04 -11.85 -11.18
CA LYS A 160 20.96 -12.33 -9.79
C LYS A 160 22.32 -12.80 -9.22
N ASN A 161 23.28 -13.06 -10.07
CA ASN A 161 24.65 -13.44 -9.66
C ASN A 161 25.55 -12.21 -9.48
N GLY A 162 25.04 -11.00 -9.77
CA GLY A 162 25.78 -9.75 -9.65
C GLY A 162 26.59 -9.37 -10.89
N ASN A 163 26.49 -10.12 -11.99
CA ASN A 163 27.16 -9.78 -13.24
C ASN A 163 26.43 -8.61 -13.92
N GLU A 164 27.20 -7.67 -14.47
CA GLU A 164 26.65 -6.55 -15.24
C GLU A 164 25.99 -7.07 -16.51
N ARG A 165 24.82 -6.55 -16.85
CA ARG A 165 24.08 -6.89 -18.06
C ARG A 165 23.55 -5.67 -18.78
N VAL A 166 23.47 -5.76 -20.10
CA VAL A 166 22.78 -4.76 -20.94
C VAL A 166 21.32 -5.19 -21.08
N LEU A 167 20.39 -4.28 -20.75
CA LEU A 167 18.99 -4.51 -21.05
C LEU A 167 18.73 -4.25 -22.53
N LYS A 168 18.40 -5.29 -23.27
CA LYS A 168 17.98 -5.17 -24.68
C LYS A 168 16.46 -4.93 -24.75
N GLY A 169 16.06 -4.00 -25.63
CA GLY A 169 14.65 -3.72 -25.91
C GLY A 169 13.94 -2.98 -24.78
N ASP A 170 12.65 -3.24 -24.66
CA ASP A 170 11.74 -2.54 -23.77
C ASP A 170 12.03 -2.90 -22.29
N CYS A 171 13.03 -2.23 -21.70
CA CYS A 171 13.34 -2.31 -20.26
C CYS A 171 12.23 -1.69 -19.40
N CYS A 172 11.13 -1.33 -20.05
CA CYS A 172 10.05 -0.58 -19.50
C CYS A 172 9.12 -1.42 -18.61
N ARG A 173 8.22 -0.73 -17.99
CA ARG A 173 7.22 -1.30 -17.12
C ARG A 173 6.20 -2.12 -17.90
N LYS A 174 6.15 -3.45 -17.67
CA LYS A 174 5.09 -4.33 -18.15
C LYS A 174 4.11 -4.64 -17.04
N ARG A 175 2.81 -4.58 -17.36
CA ARG A 175 1.76 -5.01 -16.44
C ARG A 175 1.74 -6.54 -16.39
N PRO A 176 1.23 -7.13 -15.28
CA PRO A 176 1.00 -8.57 -15.25
C PRO A 176 -0.02 -8.95 -16.31
N GLU A 177 0.18 -10.10 -16.92
CA GLU A 177 -0.66 -10.62 -18.01
C GLU A 177 -1.08 -12.04 -17.71
N PHE A 178 -2.34 -12.39 -17.99
CA PHE A 178 -2.82 -13.76 -17.85
C PHE A 178 -2.69 -14.51 -19.18
N THR A 179 -2.18 -15.72 -19.15
CA THR A 179 -2.03 -16.57 -20.34
C THR A 179 -3.38 -16.85 -20.98
N GLY A 180 -3.57 -16.42 -22.21
CA GLY A 180 -4.86 -16.43 -22.91
C GLY A 180 -5.73 -15.19 -22.60
N GLY A 181 -5.14 -14.17 -21.97
CA GLY A 181 -5.72 -12.86 -21.78
C GLY A 181 -6.74 -12.75 -20.63
N ILE A 182 -7.13 -11.52 -20.34
CA ILE A 182 -8.03 -11.22 -19.22
C ILE A 182 -9.44 -11.82 -19.39
N LYS A 183 -9.87 -12.06 -20.64
CA LYS A 183 -11.17 -12.71 -20.92
C LYS A 183 -11.19 -14.15 -20.41
N LYS A 184 -10.09 -14.91 -20.64
CA LYS A 184 -9.93 -16.28 -20.13
C LYS A 184 -9.92 -16.30 -18.60
N TYR A 185 -9.17 -15.40 -17.96
CA TYR A 185 -9.16 -15.26 -16.51
C TYR A 185 -10.57 -15.01 -15.95
N LYS A 186 -11.30 -14.05 -16.52
CA LYS A 186 -12.70 -13.76 -16.13
C LYS A 186 -13.58 -15.01 -16.28
N LYS A 187 -13.46 -15.76 -17.39
CA LYS A 187 -14.25 -16.97 -17.62
C LYS A 187 -14.01 -18.01 -16.52
N ILE A 188 -12.75 -18.26 -16.15
CA ILE A 188 -12.38 -19.19 -15.07
C ILE A 188 -13.04 -18.75 -13.75
N VAL A 189 -12.92 -17.47 -13.39
CA VAL A 189 -13.47 -16.96 -12.12
C VAL A 189 -15.00 -17.01 -12.13
N TYR A 190 -15.67 -16.63 -13.21
CA TYR A 190 -17.13 -16.69 -13.27
C TYR A 190 -17.69 -18.11 -13.33
N GLN A 191 -16.98 -19.04 -13.94
CA GLN A 191 -17.34 -20.48 -13.87
C GLN A 191 -17.32 -20.99 -12.43
N PHE A 192 -16.33 -20.58 -11.63
CA PHE A 192 -16.28 -20.89 -10.20
C PHE A 192 -17.47 -20.29 -9.46
N VAL A 193 -17.75 -18.98 -9.61
CA VAL A 193 -18.88 -18.29 -8.98
C VAL A 193 -20.21 -18.96 -9.31
N ASN A 194 -20.43 -19.33 -10.57
CA ASN A 194 -21.68 -19.96 -11.01
C ASN A 194 -21.88 -21.39 -10.47
N LYS A 195 -20.80 -22.06 -10.06
CA LYS A 195 -20.86 -23.41 -9.45
C LYS A 195 -21.04 -23.36 -7.92
N MET A 196 -20.91 -22.20 -7.33
CA MET A 196 -21.05 -22.05 -5.88
C MET A 196 -22.46 -22.34 -5.40
N LYS A 197 -22.58 -23.06 -4.29
CA LYS A 197 -23.88 -23.38 -3.65
C LYS A 197 -24.48 -22.22 -2.84
N TRP A 198 -23.70 -21.16 -2.65
CA TRP A 198 -24.07 -20.00 -1.81
C TRP A 198 -25.06 -19.09 -2.52
N LYS A 199 -26.24 -18.93 -1.92
CA LYS A 199 -27.28 -17.98 -2.40
C LYS A 199 -27.01 -16.59 -1.81
N ILE A 200 -26.02 -15.88 -2.34
CA ILE A 200 -25.73 -14.49 -1.97
C ILE A 200 -25.98 -13.56 -3.15
N LYS A 201 -26.34 -12.32 -2.86
CA LYS A 201 -26.47 -11.26 -3.88
C LYS A 201 -25.52 -10.12 -3.54
N GLY A 202 -24.91 -9.53 -4.57
CA GLY A 202 -24.03 -8.37 -4.38
C GLY A 202 -22.66 -8.51 -5.01
N THR A 203 -21.71 -7.73 -4.53
CA THR A 203 -20.34 -7.68 -5.06
C THR A 203 -19.31 -7.87 -3.95
N ILE A 204 -18.48 -8.88 -4.08
CA ILE A 204 -17.32 -9.14 -3.22
C ILE A 204 -16.06 -8.70 -3.95
N THR A 205 -15.16 -8.02 -3.27
CA THR A 205 -13.85 -7.66 -3.84
C THR A 205 -12.75 -8.52 -3.24
N VAL A 206 -12.14 -9.36 -4.07
CA VAL A 206 -10.96 -10.16 -3.70
C VAL A 206 -9.70 -9.36 -4.03
N TYR A 207 -8.86 -9.14 -3.05
CA TYR A 207 -7.54 -8.50 -3.18
C TYR A 207 -6.46 -9.58 -3.14
N TYR A 208 -5.45 -9.46 -3.98
CA TYR A 208 -4.35 -10.42 -4.03
C TYR A 208 -3.08 -9.77 -4.59
N THR A 209 -1.96 -10.43 -4.39
CA THR A 209 -0.68 -10.09 -5.02
C THR A 209 -0.39 -11.12 -6.12
N ILE A 210 -0.09 -10.67 -7.33
CA ILE A 210 0.54 -11.50 -8.36
C ILE A 210 2.03 -11.47 -8.03
N SER A 211 2.58 -12.62 -7.64
CA SER A 211 3.97 -12.78 -7.22
C SER A 211 4.93 -12.74 -8.42
N VAL A 212 6.22 -12.75 -8.16
CA VAL A 212 7.27 -12.85 -9.20
C VAL A 212 7.28 -14.20 -9.91
N SER A 213 6.65 -15.24 -9.36
CA SER A 213 6.43 -16.53 -10.00
C SER A 213 5.11 -16.61 -10.78
N GLY A 214 4.27 -15.57 -10.70
CA GLY A 214 2.93 -15.57 -11.29
C GLY A 214 1.85 -16.23 -10.43
N ASP A 215 2.17 -16.61 -9.19
CA ASP A 215 1.19 -17.16 -8.26
C ASP A 215 0.37 -16.04 -7.60
N LEU A 216 -0.88 -16.35 -7.23
CA LEU A 216 -1.69 -15.44 -6.44
C LEU A 216 -1.42 -15.66 -4.95
N THR A 217 -0.91 -14.64 -4.30
CA THR A 217 -0.53 -14.62 -2.88
C THR A 217 -1.21 -13.49 -2.13
N ASN A 218 -1.11 -13.43 -0.79
CA ASN A 218 -1.72 -12.39 0.03
C ASN A 218 -3.19 -12.15 -0.29
N ILE A 219 -3.95 -13.22 -0.54
CA ILE A 219 -5.35 -13.14 -0.92
C ILE A 219 -6.17 -12.72 0.29
N ARG A 220 -7.02 -11.68 0.12
CA ARG A 220 -7.83 -11.11 1.19
C ARG A 220 -9.19 -10.68 0.69
N ILE A 221 -10.20 -10.89 1.53
CA ILE A 221 -11.57 -10.43 1.36
C ILE A 221 -11.90 -9.63 2.62
N TYR A 222 -12.43 -8.44 2.46
CA TYR A 222 -12.74 -7.54 3.57
C TYR A 222 -14.24 -7.45 3.85
N ASP A 223 -15.04 -8.12 3.04
CA ASP A 223 -16.48 -8.22 3.24
C ASP A 223 -16.75 -9.36 4.24
N THR A 224 -17.73 -9.17 5.14
CA THR A 224 -18.23 -10.24 6.00
C THR A 224 -19.08 -11.18 5.16
N LEU A 225 -18.67 -12.44 5.06
CA LEU A 225 -19.34 -13.45 4.27
C LEU A 225 -19.88 -14.58 5.17
N PRO A 226 -20.98 -15.25 4.77
CA PRO A 226 -21.54 -16.35 5.54
C PRO A 226 -20.63 -17.58 5.49
N GLY A 227 -20.58 -18.30 6.63
CA GLY A 227 -19.90 -19.59 6.75
C GLY A 227 -18.46 -19.60 6.21
N ASP A 228 -18.11 -20.67 5.50
CA ASP A 228 -16.78 -20.90 4.96
C ASP A 228 -16.52 -20.26 3.59
N LEU A 229 -17.42 -19.43 3.08
CA LEU A 229 -17.33 -18.82 1.76
C LEU A 229 -16.02 -18.06 1.54
N ASN A 230 -15.53 -17.35 2.57
CA ASN A 230 -14.22 -16.68 2.51
C ASN A 230 -13.09 -17.67 2.19
N GLN A 231 -13.10 -18.82 2.90
CA GLN A 231 -12.05 -19.83 2.71
C GLN A 231 -12.16 -20.51 1.35
N GLU A 232 -13.37 -20.77 0.87
CA GLU A 232 -13.63 -21.35 -0.46
C GLU A 232 -13.08 -20.44 -1.57
N ILE A 233 -13.37 -19.13 -1.51
CA ILE A 233 -12.87 -18.15 -2.48
C ILE A 233 -11.34 -18.05 -2.39
N ILE A 234 -10.76 -17.96 -1.20
CA ILE A 234 -9.30 -17.88 -1.02
C ILE A 234 -8.61 -19.11 -1.60
N THR A 235 -9.14 -20.31 -1.34
CA THR A 235 -8.60 -21.57 -1.83
C THR A 235 -8.65 -21.62 -3.36
N PHE A 236 -9.78 -21.25 -3.95
CA PHE A 236 -9.91 -21.18 -5.41
C PHE A 236 -8.88 -20.22 -6.03
N PHE A 237 -8.75 -18.99 -5.50
CA PHE A 237 -7.80 -18.03 -6.04
C PHE A 237 -6.35 -18.49 -5.92
N LYS A 238 -5.97 -19.21 -4.87
CA LYS A 238 -4.63 -19.82 -4.72
C LYS A 238 -4.31 -20.84 -5.81
N GLN A 239 -5.32 -21.52 -6.35
CA GLN A 239 -5.16 -22.54 -7.39
C GLN A 239 -5.05 -21.94 -8.79
N ILE A 240 -5.40 -20.69 -9.01
CA ILE A 240 -5.33 -20.07 -10.33
C ILE A 240 -3.88 -19.91 -10.75
N LYS A 241 -3.52 -20.53 -11.87
CA LYS A 241 -2.21 -20.44 -12.53
C LYS A 241 -2.33 -19.74 -13.87
N GLY A 242 -1.20 -19.24 -14.39
CA GLY A 242 -1.12 -18.65 -15.72
C GLY A 242 -0.93 -17.14 -15.75
N TRP A 243 -0.66 -16.49 -14.62
CA TRP A 243 -0.23 -15.12 -14.61
C TRP A 243 1.27 -15.02 -14.95
N LYS A 244 1.61 -14.10 -15.83
CA LYS A 244 2.97 -13.57 -16.00
C LYS A 244 3.13 -12.42 -15.04
N PRO A 245 4.25 -12.29 -14.29
CA PRO A 245 4.47 -11.24 -13.33
C PRO A 245 4.56 -9.86 -14.00
N ALA A 246 4.40 -8.81 -13.22
CA ALA A 246 4.75 -7.48 -13.65
C ALA A 246 6.27 -7.36 -13.80
N PHE A 247 6.71 -6.51 -14.74
CA PHE A 247 8.12 -6.25 -14.99
C PHE A 247 8.41 -4.76 -14.88
N ASN A 248 9.51 -4.39 -14.23
CA ASN A 248 9.92 -3.01 -14.08
C ASN A 248 11.43 -2.90 -13.89
N ASN A 249 12.07 -2.01 -14.66
CA ASN A 249 13.52 -1.77 -14.61
C ASN A 249 14.33 -3.07 -14.63
N GLY A 250 14.09 -3.90 -15.65
CA GLY A 250 14.87 -5.12 -15.87
C GLY A 250 14.57 -6.28 -14.92
N ARG A 251 13.54 -6.22 -14.06
CA ARG A 251 13.21 -7.28 -13.11
C ARG A 251 11.72 -7.51 -12.95
N GLU A 252 11.37 -8.72 -12.60
CA GLU A 252 10.03 -9.08 -12.15
C GLU A 252 9.77 -8.47 -10.78
N ILE A 253 8.54 -7.96 -10.60
CA ILE A 253 8.09 -7.39 -9.34
C ILE A 253 6.72 -7.94 -8.97
N PRO A 254 6.44 -8.18 -7.67
CA PRO A 254 5.10 -8.50 -7.23
C PRO A 254 4.21 -7.26 -7.36
N ILE A 255 2.94 -7.48 -7.73
CA ILE A 255 1.99 -6.37 -7.85
C ILE A 255 0.65 -6.71 -7.19
N GLN A 256 0.12 -5.77 -6.42
CA GLN A 256 -1.20 -5.89 -5.84
C GLN A 256 -2.28 -5.65 -6.90
N HIS A 257 -3.27 -6.50 -6.90
CA HIS A 257 -4.42 -6.45 -7.80
C HIS A 257 -5.71 -6.74 -7.03
N SER A 258 -6.85 -6.48 -7.65
CA SER A 258 -8.15 -6.87 -7.11
C SER A 258 -9.09 -7.29 -8.21
N PHE A 259 -10.01 -8.19 -7.88
CA PHE A 259 -11.08 -8.65 -8.76
C PHE A 259 -12.43 -8.56 -8.05
N LYS A 260 -13.46 -8.14 -8.77
CA LYS A 260 -14.83 -8.07 -8.26
C LYS A 260 -15.60 -9.33 -8.68
N LEU A 261 -16.04 -10.10 -7.72
CA LEU A 261 -16.99 -11.18 -7.89
C LEU A 261 -18.40 -10.57 -7.81
N ILE A 262 -19.23 -10.80 -8.82
CA ILE A 262 -20.59 -10.30 -8.88
C ILE A 262 -21.54 -11.51 -8.77
N PHE A 263 -22.32 -11.55 -7.70
CA PHE A 263 -23.34 -12.54 -7.42
C PHE A 263 -24.70 -11.94 -7.79
N LYS A 264 -25.49 -12.64 -8.59
CA LYS A 264 -26.79 -12.21 -9.11
C LYS A 264 -27.95 -12.80 -8.33
#